data_a4d20ff794475f101cd576fe85c0e85a
#
_entry.id   a4d20ff794475f101cd576fe85c0e85a
#
_cell.length_a   1.000
_cell.length_b   1.000
_cell.length_c   1.000
_cell.angle_alpha   90.00
_cell.angle_beta   90.00
_cell.angle_gamma   90.00
#
_symmetry.space_group_name_H-M   'P 1'
#
loop_
_entity.id
_entity.type
_entity.pdbx_description
1 polymer ?
#
loop_
_entity_poly.entity_id
_entity_poly.type
_entity_poly.pdbx_seq_one_letter_code
_entity_poly.pdbx_strand_id
1 'polypeptide(L)' 'MDLFEYLRSEIGCTYISDLHTGEANHLAKQLIKGIAFEKYTLAQLSDAANYLYGYEKVFNSVEEAKDFFTDNS' A
#
# COMPACT_ATOMS: atom_id res chain seq x y z
N MET A 1 8.03 -6.98 -9.39
CA MET A 1 7.12 -7.52 -8.37
C MET A 1 5.98 -6.55 -8.12
N ASP A 2 4.79 -7.09 -8.03
CA ASP A 2 3.58 -6.34 -7.72
C ASP A 2 3.67 -5.78 -6.29
N LEU A 3 3.09 -4.62 -6.05
CA LEU A 3 3.11 -3.99 -4.74
C LEU A 3 2.49 -4.89 -3.66
N PHE A 4 1.35 -5.51 -3.95
CA PHE A 4 0.72 -6.42 -2.99
C PHE A 4 1.57 -7.64 -2.70
N GLU A 5 2.24 -8.16 -3.72
CA GLU A 5 3.17 -9.28 -3.54
C GLU A 5 4.33 -8.88 -2.64
N TYR A 6 4.85 -7.68 -2.84
CA TYR A 6 5.93 -7.16 -2.01
C TYR A 6 5.49 -7.05 -0.56
N LEU A 7 4.32 -6.44 -0.32
CA LEU A 7 3.81 -6.27 1.04
C LEU A 7 3.57 -7.61 1.71
N ARG A 8 2.95 -8.55 0.99
CA ARG A 8 2.68 -9.88 1.53
C ARG A 8 3.98 -10.59 1.90
N SER A 9 4.96 -10.51 1.03
CA SER A 9 6.25 -11.17 1.24
C SER A 9 7.00 -10.62 2.44
N GLU A 10 7.00 -9.29 2.58
CA GLU A 10 7.71 -8.66 3.69
C GLU A 10 7.04 -8.90 5.04
N ILE A 11 5.72 -8.98 5.05
CA ILE A 11 4.95 -9.21 6.28
C ILE A 11 4.93 -10.69 6.63
N GLY A 12 5.00 -11.55 5.60
CA GLY A 12 4.99 -12.98 5.80
C GLY A 12 3.60 -13.59 5.90
N CYS A 13 2.57 -12.87 5.46
CA CYS A 13 1.22 -13.41 5.48
C CYS A 13 0.98 -14.34 4.30
N THR A 14 0.08 -15.30 4.46
CA THR A 14 -0.19 -16.31 3.46
C THR A 14 -1.04 -15.79 2.31
N TYR A 15 -2.00 -14.94 2.61
CA TYR A 15 -2.95 -14.42 1.63
C TYR A 15 -2.93 -12.90 1.61
N ILE A 16 -3.13 -12.32 0.41
CA ILE A 16 -3.22 -10.88 0.26
C ILE A 16 -4.40 -10.33 1.06
N SER A 17 -5.48 -11.10 1.18
CA SER A 17 -6.65 -10.67 1.95
C SER A 17 -6.32 -10.38 3.42
N ASP A 18 -5.26 -10.95 3.94
CA ASP A 18 -4.82 -10.68 5.31
C ASP A 18 -4.37 -9.23 5.50
N LEU A 19 -4.02 -8.56 4.41
CA LEU A 19 -3.60 -7.15 4.46
C LEU A 19 -4.75 -6.19 4.71
N HIS A 20 -6.00 -6.67 4.62
CA HIS A 20 -7.17 -5.82 4.75
C HIS A 20 -7.48 -5.44 6.19
N THR A 21 -7.22 -6.35 7.13
CA THR A 21 -7.56 -6.12 8.54
C THR A 21 -6.45 -6.62 9.46
N GLY A 22 -6.53 -6.20 10.71
CA GLY A 22 -5.67 -6.70 11.77
C GLY A 22 -4.25 -6.19 11.73
N GLU A 23 -3.35 -6.98 12.31
CA GLU A 23 -1.94 -6.61 12.44
C GLU A 23 -1.24 -6.53 11.08
N ALA A 24 -1.59 -7.41 10.16
CA ALA A 24 -1.01 -7.39 8.82
C ALA A 24 -1.33 -6.08 8.11
N ASN A 25 -2.54 -5.56 8.28
CA ASN A 25 -2.94 -4.27 7.73
C ASN A 25 -2.08 -3.14 8.31
N HIS A 26 -1.88 -3.15 9.62
CA HIS A 26 -1.06 -2.16 10.28
C HIS A 26 0.38 -2.20 9.79
N LEU A 27 0.95 -3.40 9.67
CA LEU A 27 2.31 -3.57 9.18
C LEU A 27 2.45 -3.12 7.72
N ALA A 28 1.46 -3.42 6.89
CA ALA A 28 1.46 -2.99 5.50
C ALA A 28 1.46 -1.47 5.39
N LYS A 29 0.69 -0.79 6.22
CA LYS A 29 0.65 0.66 6.25
C LYS A 29 2.00 1.25 6.66
N GLN A 30 2.71 0.59 7.56
CA GLN A 30 4.05 1.03 7.96
C GLN A 30 5.06 0.81 6.84
N LEU A 31 5.02 -0.33 6.19
CA LEU A 31 5.93 -0.67 5.11
C LEU A 31 5.78 0.26 3.90
N ILE A 32 4.54 0.60 3.56
CA ILE A 32 4.28 1.36 2.35
C ILE A 32 4.86 2.77 2.41
N LYS A 33 5.12 3.29 3.58
CA LYS A 33 5.75 4.61 3.73
C LYS A 33 7.18 4.63 3.23
N GLY A 34 7.84 3.48 3.25
CA GLY A 34 9.25 3.39 2.90
C GLY A 34 9.54 2.77 1.54
N ILE A 35 8.52 2.49 0.73
CA ILE A 35 8.75 1.89 -0.58
C ILE A 35 9.25 2.92 -1.59
N ALA A 36 9.84 2.41 -2.67
CA ALA A 36 10.24 3.25 -3.79
C ALA A 36 9.02 3.47 -4.69
N PHE A 37 8.28 4.53 -4.41
CA PHE A 37 6.98 4.80 -5.06
C PHE A 37 7.08 4.86 -6.58
N GLU A 38 8.20 5.33 -7.11
CA GLU A 38 8.41 5.43 -8.54
C GLU A 38 8.55 4.09 -9.25
N LYS A 39 8.71 3.02 -8.50
CA LYS A 39 8.80 1.67 -9.07
C LYS A 39 7.43 1.06 -9.34
N TYR A 40 6.38 1.70 -8.87
CA TYR A 40 5.01 1.20 -9.01
C TYR A 40 4.18 2.18 -9.81
N THR A 41 3.15 1.66 -10.48
CA THR A 41 2.26 2.52 -11.25
C THR A 41 1.29 3.24 -10.32
N LEU A 42 0.71 4.34 -10.81
CA LEU A 42 -0.31 5.06 -10.04
C LEU A 42 -1.51 4.16 -9.77
N ALA A 43 -1.83 3.26 -10.72
CA ALA A 43 -2.93 2.31 -10.53
C ALA A 43 -2.66 1.38 -9.36
N GLN A 44 -1.44 0.88 -9.23
CA GLN A 44 -1.10 0.00 -8.12
C GLN A 44 -1.13 0.74 -6.79
N LEU A 45 -0.63 1.98 -6.76
CA LEU A 45 -0.65 2.79 -5.55
C LEU A 45 -2.08 3.12 -5.14
N SER A 46 -2.92 3.42 -6.12
CA SER A 46 -4.34 3.68 -5.89
C SER A 46 -5.05 2.43 -5.34
N ASP A 47 -4.76 1.27 -5.92
CA ASP A 47 -5.33 0.01 -5.44
C ASP A 47 -4.90 -0.30 -4.01
N ALA A 48 -3.64 -0.02 -3.69
CA ALA A 48 -3.13 -0.22 -2.34
C ALA A 48 -3.84 0.68 -1.34
N ALA A 49 -4.05 1.94 -1.67
CA ALA A 49 -4.77 2.87 -0.81
C ALA A 49 -6.19 2.39 -0.56
N ASN A 50 -6.85 1.98 -1.64
CA ASN A 50 -8.21 1.45 -1.59
C ASN A 50 -8.29 0.25 -0.66
N TYR A 51 -7.36 -0.66 -0.81
CA TYR A 51 -7.35 -1.92 -0.06
C TYR A 51 -6.98 -1.71 1.42
N LEU A 52 -5.96 -0.92 1.67
CA LEU A 52 -5.45 -0.75 3.03
C LEU A 52 -6.26 0.21 3.88
N TYR A 53 -6.81 1.25 3.26
CA TYR A 53 -7.54 2.29 3.99
C TYR A 53 -9.06 2.20 3.82
N GLY A 54 -9.53 1.39 2.88
CA GLY A 54 -10.96 1.11 2.76
C GLY A 54 -11.79 2.17 2.04
N TYR A 55 -11.18 3.08 1.30
CA TYR A 55 -11.90 4.05 0.49
C TYR A 55 -11.19 4.33 -0.82
N GLU A 56 -11.95 4.73 -1.82
CA GLU A 56 -11.40 5.00 -3.14
C GLU A 56 -10.51 6.23 -3.14
N LYS A 57 -9.34 6.08 -3.73
CA LYS A 57 -8.41 7.18 -3.88
C LYS A 57 -7.71 7.03 -5.23
N VAL A 58 -7.67 8.12 -5.99
CA VAL A 58 -6.96 8.15 -7.27
C VAL A 58 -5.85 9.18 -7.17
N PHE A 59 -4.66 8.79 -7.58
CA PHE A 59 -3.50 9.67 -7.53
C PHE A 59 -3.17 10.19 -8.92
N ASN A 60 -2.82 11.45 -9.01
CA ASN A 60 -2.41 12.09 -10.27
C ASN A 60 -0.89 12.08 -10.44
N SER A 61 -0.15 11.83 -9.38
CA SER A 61 1.30 11.76 -9.42
C SER A 61 1.83 10.89 -8.31
N VAL A 62 3.08 10.47 -8.46
CA VAL A 62 3.76 9.66 -7.43
C VAL A 62 3.90 10.46 -6.14
N GLU A 63 4.18 11.75 -6.24
CA GLU A 63 4.30 12.60 -5.06
C GLU A 63 3.00 12.69 -4.28
N GLU A 64 1.88 12.76 -4.99
CA GLU A 64 0.57 12.77 -4.34
C GLU A 64 0.33 11.48 -3.56
N ALA A 65 0.69 10.35 -4.17
CA ALA A 65 0.58 9.05 -3.51
C ALA A 65 1.47 8.98 -2.27
N LYS A 66 2.69 9.43 -2.40
CA LYS A 66 3.65 9.44 -1.30
C LYS A 66 3.13 10.28 -0.14
N ASP A 67 2.63 11.47 -0.44
CA ASP A 67 2.07 12.35 0.59
C ASP A 67 0.89 11.71 1.29
N PHE A 68 0.02 11.06 0.54
CA PHE A 68 -1.14 10.38 1.10
C PHE A 68 -0.70 9.31 2.11
N PHE A 69 0.22 8.44 1.71
CA PHE A 69 0.64 7.33 2.56
C PHE A 69 1.44 7.79 3.77
N THR A 70 2.20 8.86 3.66
CA THR A 70 2.99 9.36 4.79
C THR A 70 2.13 10.17 5.74
N ASP A 71 1.13 10.91 5.25
CA ASP A 71 0.25 11.72 6.08
C ASP A 71 -0.85 10.94 6.78
N ASN A 72 -1.29 9.84 6.17
CA ASN A 72 -2.45 9.08 6.66
C ASN A 72 -2.08 7.82 7.44
N SER A 73 -0.93 7.79 7.98
CA SER A 73 -0.46 6.58 8.67
C SER A 73 -0.47 6.71 10.16
#